data_47a60968b59fe593e04367a57701a859
#
_entry.id   47a60968b59fe593e04367a57701a859
#
_cell.length_a   1.000
_cell.length_b   1.000
_cell.length_c   1.000
_cell.angle_alpha   90.00
_cell.angle_beta   90.00
_cell.angle_gamma   90.00
#
_symmetry.space_group_name_H-M   'P 1'
#
loop_
_entity.id
_entity.type
_entity.pdbx_description
1 polymer ?
#
loop_
_entity_poly.entity_id
_entity_poly.type
_entity_poly.pdbx_seq_one_letter_code
_entity_poly.pdbx_strand_id
1 'polypeptide(L)'
;MSERDLKRKLTDIVREEADERQTAVSDSGRFTYTVTPQDGEMTVKQVLKRRMGFSSRLLRRLKTEGRVMRNGAEVRLFADVIEGDVIQAELPEERCSFLPQDIPIDAVYEDEDMLVIDKQPGIVTHPTKGHPVGTIANGLMRYMEQHGSSFKIRFVNRLDMNTS
;
A
#
# COMPACT_ATOMS: atom_id res chain seq x y z
N MET A 1 16.94 25.23 12.04
CA MET A 1 16.17 23.99 12.25
C MET A 1 16.86 22.94 11.39
N SER A 2 17.37 21.86 12.01
CA SER A 2 18.13 20.88 11.25
C SER A 2 17.19 19.95 10.47
N GLU A 3 17.71 19.34 9.40
CA GLU A 3 16.98 18.37 8.58
C GLU A 3 16.41 17.21 9.40
N ARG A 4 17.12 16.81 10.46
CA ARG A 4 16.65 15.83 11.45
C ARG A 4 15.44 16.32 12.27
N ASP A 5 15.36 17.61 12.59
CA ASP A 5 14.24 18.19 13.33
C ASP A 5 12.98 18.26 12.46
N LEU A 6 13.15 18.53 11.15
CA LEU A 6 12.06 18.56 10.19
C LEU A 6 11.48 17.14 9.98
N LYS A 7 12.38 16.16 9.84
CA LYS A 7 12.02 14.74 9.64
C LYS A 7 11.28 14.19 10.88
N ARG A 8 11.74 14.55 12.08
CA ARG A 8 11.10 14.17 13.35
C ARG A 8 9.71 14.80 13.49
N LYS A 9 9.56 16.09 13.18
CA LYS A 9 8.26 16.77 13.20
C LYS A 9 7.26 16.19 12.19
N LEU A 10 7.71 15.86 10.97
CA LEU A 10 6.85 15.20 9.97
C LEU A 10 6.41 13.81 10.44
N THR A 11 7.32 13.04 11.04
CA THR A 11 6.99 11.71 11.59
C THR A 11 6.01 11.83 12.76
N ASP A 12 6.17 12.84 13.62
CA ASP A 12 5.26 13.06 14.74
C ASP A 12 3.87 13.52 14.30
N ILE A 13 3.77 14.39 13.27
CA ILE A 13 2.50 14.82 12.67
C ILE A 13 1.79 13.62 12.02
N VAL A 14 2.50 12.79 11.26
CA VAL A 14 1.92 11.59 10.63
C VAL A 14 1.49 10.56 11.68
N ARG A 15 2.19 10.46 12.80
CA ARG A 15 1.78 9.60 13.93
C ARG A 15 0.57 10.15 14.68
N GLU A 16 0.50 11.45 14.94
CA GLU A 16 -0.67 12.07 15.58
C GLU A 16 -1.94 11.91 14.71
N GLU A 17 -1.84 12.12 13.40
CA GLU A 17 -2.97 11.91 12.48
C GLU A 17 -3.35 10.42 12.34
N ALA A 18 -2.44 9.48 12.57
CA ALA A 18 -2.72 8.05 12.56
C ALA A 18 -3.38 7.57 13.87
N ASP A 19 -3.04 8.19 15.01
CA ASP A 19 -3.58 7.83 16.33
C ASP A 19 -5.05 8.29 16.50
N GLU A 20 -5.46 9.36 15.83
CA GLU A 20 -6.87 9.79 15.76
C GLU A 20 -7.77 8.85 14.93
N ARG A 21 -7.18 8.01 14.06
CA ARG A 21 -7.92 7.00 13.31
C ARG A 21 -7.76 5.66 14.00
N GLN A 22 -8.66 5.24 14.85
CA GLN A 22 -8.69 3.92 15.53
C GLN A 22 -8.53 2.69 14.58
N THR A 23 -7.73 2.84 13.56
CA THR A 23 -7.45 1.83 12.53
C THR A 23 -6.03 1.33 12.72
N ALA A 24 -5.87 0.18 13.36
CA ALA A 24 -4.58 -0.50 13.41
C ALA A 24 -4.33 -1.18 12.05
N VAL A 25 -3.26 -0.77 11.38
CA VAL A 25 -2.72 -1.49 10.22
C VAL A 25 -1.65 -2.44 10.74
N SER A 26 -1.83 -3.74 10.56
CA SER A 26 -0.76 -4.71 10.82
C SER A 26 0.09 -4.91 9.55
N ASP A 27 1.35 -5.26 9.74
CA ASP A 27 2.38 -5.52 8.71
C ASP A 27 1.96 -6.55 7.63
N SER A 28 0.86 -7.27 7.86
CA SER A 28 0.37 -8.38 7.03
C SER A 28 -0.82 -8.04 6.12
N GLY A 29 -1.09 -6.75 5.83
CA GLY A 29 -2.27 -6.36 5.01
C GLY A 29 -3.61 -6.58 5.71
N ARG A 30 -3.60 -6.71 7.04
CA ARG A 30 -4.78 -6.82 7.89
C ARG A 30 -5.11 -5.46 8.51
N PHE A 31 -6.34 -5.04 8.36
CA PHE A 31 -6.88 -3.80 8.92
C PHE A 31 -7.94 -4.15 9.95
N THR A 32 -7.92 -3.50 11.11
CA THR A 32 -8.87 -3.76 12.20
C THR A 32 -9.48 -2.44 12.67
N TYR A 33 -10.78 -2.44 12.94
CA TYR A 33 -11.52 -1.31 13.48
C TYR A 33 -12.57 -1.80 14.47
N THR A 34 -12.67 -1.16 15.63
CA THR A 34 -13.73 -1.42 16.61
C THR A 34 -14.83 -0.36 16.45
N VAL A 35 -16.06 -0.81 16.23
CA VAL A 35 -17.24 0.04 16.04
C VAL A 35 -17.55 0.78 17.33
N THR A 36 -17.71 2.09 17.22
CA THR A 36 -17.99 2.99 18.35
C THR A 36 -19.44 3.47 18.35
N PRO A 37 -19.97 4.03 19.45
CA PRO A 37 -21.32 4.62 19.49
C PRO A 37 -21.55 5.69 18.42
N GLN A 38 -20.49 6.38 18.00
CA GLN A 38 -20.55 7.44 16.98
C GLN A 38 -20.79 6.90 15.56
N ASP A 39 -20.68 5.59 15.36
CA ASP A 39 -20.86 4.96 14.06
C ASP A 39 -22.32 4.71 13.72
N GLY A 40 -23.21 4.77 14.73
CA GLY A 40 -24.64 4.67 14.56
C GLY A 40 -25.06 3.40 13.80
N GLU A 41 -26.09 3.52 12.96
CA GLU A 41 -26.60 2.44 12.12
C GLU A 41 -25.80 2.34 10.81
N MET A 42 -24.51 2.01 10.89
CA MET A 42 -23.68 1.80 9.70
C MET A 42 -23.71 0.34 9.25
N THR A 43 -23.45 0.15 7.96
CA THR A 43 -23.08 -1.16 7.43
C THR A 43 -21.55 -1.35 7.46
N VAL A 44 -21.07 -2.60 7.41
CA VAL A 44 -19.66 -2.93 7.29
C VAL A 44 -18.99 -2.13 6.17
N LYS A 45 -19.63 -2.00 4.99
CA LYS A 45 -19.12 -1.19 3.87
C LYS A 45 -18.94 0.28 4.24
N GLN A 46 -19.85 0.84 5.01
CA GLN A 46 -19.78 2.24 5.43
C GLN A 46 -18.65 2.45 6.45
N VAL A 47 -18.46 1.51 7.37
CA VAL A 47 -17.32 1.51 8.30
C VAL A 47 -16.00 1.47 7.52
N LEU A 48 -15.82 0.50 6.62
CA LEU A 48 -14.61 0.39 5.79
C LEU A 48 -14.34 1.67 5.00
N LYS A 49 -15.39 2.30 4.44
CA LYS A 49 -15.23 3.50 3.61
C LYS A 49 -15.00 4.77 4.44
N ARG A 50 -15.79 4.99 5.50
CA ARG A 50 -15.83 6.26 6.24
C ARG A 50 -14.84 6.32 7.39
N ARG A 51 -14.59 5.17 8.07
CA ARG A 51 -13.71 5.09 9.23
C ARG A 51 -12.31 4.60 8.87
N MET A 52 -12.24 3.59 8.01
CA MET A 52 -10.97 2.97 7.63
C MET A 52 -10.39 3.56 6.32
N GLY A 53 -11.06 4.52 5.67
CA GLY A 53 -10.56 5.24 4.50
C GLY A 53 -10.47 4.40 3.21
N PHE A 54 -11.19 3.27 3.13
CA PHE A 54 -11.12 2.40 1.96
C PHE A 54 -11.72 3.07 0.73
N SER A 55 -10.92 3.18 -0.33
CA SER A 55 -11.40 3.64 -1.64
C SER A 55 -12.38 2.66 -2.26
N SER A 56 -13.22 3.13 -3.21
CA SER A 56 -14.15 2.26 -3.94
C SER A 56 -13.43 1.14 -4.70
N ARG A 57 -12.20 1.40 -5.18
CA ARG A 57 -11.35 0.41 -5.85
C ARG A 57 -10.90 -0.66 -4.85
N LEU A 58 -10.45 -0.25 -3.66
CA LEU A 58 -10.01 -1.15 -2.60
C LEU A 58 -11.15 -2.04 -2.10
N LEU A 59 -12.35 -1.46 -1.91
CA LEU A 59 -13.55 -2.21 -1.53
C LEU A 59 -13.96 -3.27 -2.60
N ARG A 60 -13.81 -2.93 -3.88
CA ARG A 60 -14.07 -3.90 -4.97
C ARG A 60 -13.07 -5.04 -4.90
N ARG A 61 -11.80 -4.75 -4.74
CA ARG A 61 -10.75 -5.74 -4.60
C ARG A 61 -10.96 -6.61 -3.36
N LEU A 62 -11.26 -6.01 -2.21
CA LEU A 62 -11.56 -6.72 -0.98
C LEU A 62 -12.71 -7.73 -1.14
N LYS A 63 -13.73 -7.36 -1.93
CA LYS A 63 -14.87 -8.25 -2.23
C LYS A 63 -14.50 -9.47 -3.08
N THR A 64 -13.52 -9.34 -4.00
CA THR A 64 -13.16 -10.40 -4.97
C THR A 64 -11.98 -11.25 -4.52
N GLU A 65 -11.05 -10.68 -3.78
CA GLU A 65 -9.76 -11.29 -3.48
C GLU A 65 -9.47 -11.34 -1.96
N GLY A 66 -10.15 -10.51 -1.18
CA GLY A 66 -9.93 -10.38 0.26
C GLY A 66 -10.99 -11.07 1.10
N ARG A 67 -10.90 -10.86 2.41
CA ARG A 67 -11.87 -11.33 3.41
C ARG A 67 -12.29 -10.19 4.32
N VAL A 68 -13.55 -10.21 4.73
CA VAL A 68 -14.09 -9.29 5.73
C VAL A 68 -14.71 -10.09 6.84
N MET A 69 -14.29 -9.82 8.06
CA MET A 69 -14.78 -10.51 9.25
C MET A 69 -15.39 -9.50 10.23
N ARG A 70 -16.38 -9.94 10.95
CA ARG A 70 -16.96 -9.27 12.12
C ARG A 70 -16.88 -10.21 13.29
N ASN A 71 -16.20 -9.82 14.35
CA ASN A 71 -15.97 -10.63 15.55
C ASN A 71 -15.40 -12.03 15.23
N GLY A 72 -14.48 -12.10 14.25
CA GLY A 72 -13.84 -13.34 13.80
C GLY A 72 -14.67 -14.20 12.84
N ALA A 73 -15.92 -13.84 12.52
CA ALA A 73 -16.76 -14.54 11.55
C ALA A 73 -16.85 -13.75 10.23
N GLU A 74 -16.81 -14.46 9.11
CA GLU A 74 -16.94 -13.84 7.78
C GLU A 74 -18.31 -13.17 7.63
N VAL A 75 -18.32 -11.93 7.09
CA VAL A 75 -19.52 -11.11 6.99
C VAL A 75 -19.66 -10.46 5.61
N ARG A 76 -20.88 -10.23 5.19
CA ARG A 76 -21.18 -9.49 3.95
C ARG A 76 -21.00 -7.98 4.17
N LEU A 77 -20.57 -7.27 3.15
CA LEU A 77 -20.34 -5.82 3.18
C LEU A 77 -21.60 -4.99 3.53
N PHE A 78 -22.78 -5.52 3.28
CA PHE A 78 -24.06 -4.84 3.56
C PHE A 78 -24.69 -5.24 4.90
N ALA A 79 -24.02 -6.06 5.69
CA ALA A 79 -24.47 -6.37 7.04
C ALA A 79 -24.35 -5.13 7.94
N ASP A 80 -25.32 -4.95 8.81
CA ASP A 80 -25.32 -3.89 9.81
C ASP A 80 -24.29 -4.21 10.89
N VAL A 81 -23.73 -3.17 11.49
CA VAL A 81 -22.80 -3.28 12.61
C VAL A 81 -23.45 -2.69 13.87
N ILE A 82 -23.02 -3.17 15.02
CA ILE A 82 -23.40 -2.64 16.32
C ILE A 82 -22.16 -2.19 17.09
N GLU A 83 -22.35 -1.33 18.06
CA GLU A 83 -21.29 -0.88 18.96
C GLU A 83 -20.54 -2.08 19.58
N GLY A 84 -19.20 -1.99 19.59
CA GLY A 84 -18.33 -3.05 20.09
C GLY A 84 -17.97 -4.12 19.06
N ASP A 85 -18.61 -4.13 17.88
CA ASP A 85 -18.20 -5.04 16.80
C ASP A 85 -16.76 -4.76 16.36
N VAL A 86 -15.98 -5.81 16.18
CA VAL A 86 -14.62 -5.73 15.63
C VAL A 86 -14.66 -6.11 14.16
N ILE A 87 -14.45 -5.12 13.30
CA ILE A 87 -14.38 -5.32 11.84
C ILE A 87 -12.94 -5.52 11.44
N GLN A 88 -12.67 -6.63 10.75
CA GLN A 88 -11.36 -6.95 10.20
C GLN A 88 -11.47 -7.10 8.69
N ALA A 89 -10.53 -6.48 7.97
CA ALA A 89 -10.41 -6.60 6.53
C ALA A 89 -9.01 -7.13 6.19
N GLU A 90 -8.96 -8.22 5.45
CA GLU A 90 -7.71 -8.85 5.01
C GLU A 90 -7.64 -8.79 3.49
N LEU A 91 -6.57 -8.21 2.98
CA LEU A 91 -6.23 -8.22 1.56
C LEU A 91 -5.10 -9.21 1.32
N PRO A 92 -5.15 -9.98 0.23
CA PRO A 92 -4.03 -10.82 -0.13
C PRO A 92 -2.80 -9.95 -0.42
N GLU A 93 -1.64 -10.49 -0.11
CA GLU A 93 -0.37 -9.85 -0.48
C GLU A 93 -0.31 -9.57 -1.97
N GLU A 94 0.04 -8.37 -2.32
CA GLU A 94 0.29 -7.99 -3.70
C GLU A 94 1.74 -8.31 -4.05
N ARG A 95 1.95 -9.29 -4.90
CA ARG A 95 3.27 -9.61 -5.45
C ARG A 95 3.45 -8.97 -6.82
N CYS A 96 4.65 -8.48 -7.10
CA CYS A 96 5.04 -8.10 -8.44
C CYS A 96 5.29 -9.33 -9.29
N SER A 97 4.87 -9.30 -10.56
CA SER A 97 5.04 -10.40 -11.52
C SER A 97 6.01 -10.06 -12.65
N PHE A 98 6.85 -9.03 -12.48
CA PHE A 98 7.87 -8.72 -13.49
C PHE A 98 9.02 -9.72 -13.38
N LEU A 99 9.59 -10.10 -14.53
CA LEU A 99 10.77 -10.96 -14.56
C LEU A 99 11.97 -10.18 -14.01
N PRO A 100 12.70 -10.70 -13.01
CA PRO A 100 13.93 -10.07 -12.56
C PRO A 100 14.98 -10.03 -13.68
N GLN A 101 15.63 -8.88 -13.86
CA GLN A 101 16.71 -8.71 -14.83
C GLN A 101 17.83 -7.90 -14.20
N ASP A 102 19.05 -8.20 -14.62
CA ASP A 102 20.26 -7.51 -14.17
C ASP A 102 20.40 -6.14 -14.87
N ILE A 103 19.53 -5.22 -14.47
CA ILE A 103 19.54 -3.83 -14.89
C ILE A 103 20.00 -3.00 -13.69
N PRO A 104 21.07 -2.23 -13.81
CA PRO A 104 21.58 -1.42 -12.70
C PRO A 104 20.52 -0.44 -12.20
N ILE A 105 20.30 -0.43 -10.90
CA ILE A 105 19.43 0.53 -10.20
C ILE A 105 20.33 1.44 -9.39
N ASP A 106 20.37 2.71 -9.76
CA ASP A 106 21.05 3.75 -9.01
C ASP A 106 20.09 4.35 -7.98
N ALA A 107 20.17 3.85 -6.74
CA ALA A 107 19.33 4.27 -5.63
C ALA A 107 19.95 5.51 -4.96
N VAL A 108 19.30 6.66 -5.12
CA VAL A 108 19.74 7.92 -4.48
C VAL A 108 19.13 8.12 -3.10
N TYR A 109 18.03 7.43 -2.80
CA TYR A 109 17.42 7.39 -1.47
C TYR A 109 16.59 6.10 -1.30
N GLU A 110 16.66 5.50 -0.13
CA GLU A 110 15.85 4.34 0.24
C GLU A 110 15.50 4.38 1.72
N ASP A 111 14.25 4.09 2.04
CA ASP A 111 13.76 3.78 3.38
C ASP A 111 12.71 2.66 3.31
N GLU A 112 12.00 2.38 4.41
CA GLU A 112 11.00 1.32 4.50
C GLU A 112 9.75 1.55 3.61
N ASP A 113 9.48 2.80 3.20
CA ASP A 113 8.29 3.18 2.45
C ASP A 113 8.58 3.60 1.01
N MET A 114 9.79 4.07 0.71
CA MET A 114 10.10 4.73 -0.55
C MET A 114 11.52 4.44 -1.04
N LEU A 115 11.63 4.19 -2.35
CA LEU A 115 12.89 4.13 -3.09
C LEU A 115 12.90 5.21 -4.17
N VAL A 116 13.90 6.08 -4.14
CA VAL A 116 14.16 7.08 -5.19
C VAL A 116 15.37 6.64 -5.99
N ILE A 117 15.21 6.57 -7.30
CA ILE A 117 16.27 6.13 -8.22
C ILE A 117 16.63 7.22 -9.21
N ASP A 118 17.90 7.32 -9.56
CA ASP A 118 18.36 8.06 -10.74
C ASP A 118 18.24 7.15 -11.97
N LYS A 119 17.23 7.42 -12.80
CA LYS A 119 16.94 6.58 -13.96
C LYS A 119 17.89 6.91 -15.11
N GLN A 120 18.64 5.92 -15.58
CA GLN A 120 19.48 6.10 -16.76
C GLN A 120 18.62 6.37 -18.02
N PRO A 121 19.08 7.23 -18.94
CA PRO A 121 18.46 7.38 -20.25
C PRO A 121 18.55 6.07 -21.06
N GLY A 122 17.63 5.87 -22.00
CA GLY A 122 17.58 4.67 -22.85
C GLY A 122 16.78 3.51 -22.27
N ILE A 123 16.30 3.60 -21.02
CA ILE A 123 15.53 2.53 -20.36
C ILE A 123 14.08 2.98 -20.12
N VAL A 124 13.12 2.13 -20.47
CA VAL A 124 11.68 2.35 -20.19
C VAL A 124 11.39 2.06 -18.73
N THR A 125 10.59 2.90 -18.09
CA THR A 125 10.25 2.73 -16.65
C THR A 125 9.43 1.46 -16.41
N HIS A 126 8.44 1.17 -17.25
CA HIS A 126 7.44 0.10 -17.01
C HIS A 126 7.25 -0.74 -18.28
N PRO A 127 7.02 -2.05 -18.18
CA PRO A 127 6.76 -2.88 -19.33
C PRO A 127 5.58 -2.37 -20.20
N THR A 128 5.80 -2.36 -21.51
CA THR A 128 4.83 -1.99 -22.53
C THR A 128 4.76 -3.05 -23.62
N LYS A 129 3.79 -2.96 -24.55
CA LYS A 129 3.72 -3.90 -25.67
C LYS A 129 5.01 -3.94 -26.53
N GLY A 130 5.69 -2.80 -26.67
CA GLY A 130 6.96 -2.70 -27.41
C GLY A 130 8.19 -3.06 -26.59
N HIS A 131 8.11 -3.00 -25.27
CA HIS A 131 9.20 -3.28 -24.33
C HIS A 131 8.66 -4.12 -23.16
N PRO A 132 8.40 -5.43 -23.39
CA PRO A 132 7.83 -6.31 -22.34
C PRO A 132 8.84 -6.62 -21.21
N VAL A 133 10.12 -6.45 -21.50
CA VAL A 133 11.27 -6.65 -20.60
C VAL A 133 12.30 -5.55 -20.83
N GLY A 134 13.38 -5.54 -20.06
CA GLY A 134 14.44 -4.52 -20.17
C GLY A 134 14.02 -3.17 -19.59
N THR A 135 13.16 -3.16 -18.58
CA THR A 135 12.61 -1.96 -17.96
C THR A 135 13.12 -1.77 -16.53
N ILE A 136 13.00 -0.54 -16.00
CA ILE A 136 13.30 -0.28 -14.58
C ILE A 136 12.53 -1.22 -13.66
N ALA A 137 11.27 -1.56 -13.98
CA ALA A 137 10.51 -2.53 -13.20
C ALA A 137 11.18 -3.91 -13.11
N ASN A 138 11.83 -4.37 -14.19
CA ASN A 138 12.57 -5.62 -14.20
C ASN A 138 13.85 -5.54 -13.36
N GLY A 139 14.58 -4.39 -13.44
CA GLY A 139 15.74 -4.14 -12.59
C GLY A 139 15.41 -4.08 -11.11
N LEU A 140 14.31 -3.41 -10.77
CA LEU A 140 13.83 -3.34 -9.38
C LEU A 140 13.47 -4.71 -8.81
N MET A 141 12.92 -5.63 -9.60
CA MET A 141 12.70 -7.01 -9.13
C MET A 141 14.02 -7.69 -8.73
N ARG A 142 15.06 -7.53 -9.54
CA ARG A 142 16.38 -8.07 -9.22
C ARG A 142 17.01 -7.39 -8.01
N TYR A 143 16.87 -6.07 -7.92
CA TYR A 143 17.33 -5.28 -6.78
C TYR A 143 16.69 -5.78 -5.47
N MET A 144 15.37 -5.99 -5.46
CA MET A 144 14.62 -6.50 -4.31
C MET A 144 15.08 -7.91 -3.91
N GLU A 145 15.29 -8.83 -4.88
CA GLU A 145 15.82 -10.17 -4.60
C GLU A 145 17.18 -10.11 -3.91
N GLN A 146 18.08 -9.23 -4.36
CA GLN A 146 19.41 -9.06 -3.80
C GLN A 146 19.38 -8.51 -2.36
N HIS A 147 18.40 -7.68 -2.04
CA HIS A 147 18.24 -7.05 -0.72
C HIS A 147 17.27 -7.83 0.20
N GLY A 148 16.76 -8.99 -0.24
CA GLY A 148 15.82 -9.79 0.55
C GLY A 148 14.47 -9.10 0.78
N SER A 149 14.13 -8.13 -0.04
CA SER A 149 12.89 -7.37 0.04
C SER A 149 11.79 -8.00 -0.82
N SER A 150 10.53 -7.88 -0.39
CA SER A 150 9.38 -8.39 -1.15
C SER A 150 8.20 -7.46 -0.99
N PHE A 151 8.08 -6.48 -1.90
CA PHE A 151 6.95 -5.57 -1.92
C PHE A 151 6.45 -5.35 -3.36
N LYS A 152 5.25 -4.83 -3.50
CA LYS A 152 4.74 -4.45 -4.80
C LYS A 152 5.31 -3.12 -5.24
N ILE A 153 6.04 -3.13 -6.35
CA ILE A 153 6.55 -1.91 -6.99
C ILE A 153 5.38 -1.02 -7.42
N ARG A 154 5.36 0.22 -6.93
CA ARG A 154 4.39 1.25 -7.26
C ARG A 154 5.12 2.51 -7.70
N PHE A 155 5.13 2.76 -9.00
CA PHE A 155 5.70 3.99 -9.53
C PHE A 155 4.79 5.18 -9.21
N VAL A 156 5.34 6.19 -8.54
CA VAL A 156 4.64 7.45 -8.24
C VAL A 156 4.55 8.31 -9.49
N ASN A 157 5.60 8.32 -10.30
CA ASN A 157 5.70 9.02 -11.57
C ASN A 157 6.28 8.10 -12.66
N ARG A 158 6.31 8.58 -13.89
CA ARG A 158 6.93 7.91 -15.01
C ARG A 158 7.77 8.91 -15.79
N LEU A 159 9.02 8.56 -16.03
CA LEU A 159 9.89 9.26 -16.95
C LEU A 159 9.89 8.57 -18.30
N ASP A 160 10.05 9.34 -19.37
CA ASP A 160 10.18 8.80 -20.71
C ASP A 160 11.52 8.05 -20.87
N MET A 161 11.64 7.25 -21.93
CA MET A 161 12.78 6.36 -22.12
C MET A 161 14.12 7.10 -22.06
N ASN A 162 14.22 8.24 -22.71
CA ASN A 162 15.46 9.02 -22.83
C ASN A 162 15.60 10.14 -21.80
N THR A 163 14.71 10.18 -20.81
CA THR A 163 14.76 11.14 -19.69
C THR A 163 15.40 10.48 -18.48
N SER A 164 16.26 11.21 -17.79
CA SER A 164 16.84 10.88 -16.48
C SER A 164 16.37 11.85 -15.42
#